data_40c5b7394b65898cb5b9e5cd752c6c74
#
_entry.id   40c5b7394b65898cb5b9e5cd752c6c74
#
_cell.length_a   1.000
_cell.length_b   1.000
_cell.length_c   1.000
_cell.angle_alpha   90.00
_cell.angle_beta   90.00
_cell.angle_gamma   90.00
#
_symmetry.space_group_name_H-M   'P 1'
#
loop_
_entity.id
_entity.type
_entity.pdbx_description
1 polymer ?
#
loop_
_entity_poly.entity_id
_entity_poly.type
_entity_poly.pdbx_seq_one_letter_code
_entity_poly.pdbx_strand_id
1 'polypeptide(L)'
;MKRLHLLRVVLPVAALLLGGAGGPAPARDSSCTDVLPARPDAACLRALYSSPAPQWPAPHVEPGVAWQELAPLPVPVDPADNPSTPGKVALGRRLFFDPVLSRSRQLACASCHDPDLGWADGRRVSFGHDRQTGRRNAPSVLASAQVAPLFWDGRAATLEAQALGPIADPVEMGFSVNGAVRRLRRDAGYRRDFAAVFDQPRIDAQQLGQAIAAFQRSLSPRNSRFDRFLRGNAGALDDAQLRGLHLFRTQAGCMNCHSGAALTDNDFHNLGLHFHGRPRQDLGRYEVTGDAADSGRFRTPSLRGVAATAPYMHNGLIPRLSGVLAFYNVGGARPRPPADLPANAPPFPQPDPLLRPLGLSRQDLQDLEAFLQTL
;
A
#
# COMPACT_ATOMS: atom_id res chain seq x y z
N MET A 1 -21.23 -29.32 -76.83
CA MET A 1 -22.07 -28.49 -75.99
C MET A 1 -23.01 -29.41 -75.19
N LYS A 2 -22.60 -29.82 -73.98
CA LYS A 2 -23.45 -30.58 -73.08
C LYS A 2 -23.33 -29.94 -71.69
N ARG A 3 -24.42 -29.39 -71.18
CA ARG A 3 -24.53 -28.81 -69.82
C ARG A 3 -24.68 -29.95 -68.80
N LEU A 4 -23.78 -30.00 -67.83
CA LEU A 4 -23.86 -30.92 -66.71
C LEU A 4 -24.56 -30.21 -65.54
N HIS A 5 -25.76 -30.71 -65.13
CA HIS A 5 -26.46 -30.27 -63.95
C HIS A 5 -25.88 -30.99 -62.73
N LEU A 6 -25.31 -30.23 -61.80
CA LEU A 6 -24.92 -30.74 -60.47
C LEU A 6 -26.13 -30.63 -59.53
N LEU A 7 -26.60 -31.80 -59.10
CA LEU A 7 -27.60 -31.92 -58.05
C LEU A 7 -26.92 -31.61 -56.69
N ARG A 8 -27.35 -30.58 -56.01
CA ARG A 8 -26.95 -30.32 -54.62
C ARG A 8 -27.83 -31.11 -53.67
N VAL A 9 -27.27 -32.11 -52.99
CA VAL A 9 -27.92 -32.82 -51.90
C VAL A 9 -27.71 -32.00 -50.63
N VAL A 10 -28.79 -31.49 -50.04
CA VAL A 10 -28.81 -30.79 -48.76
C VAL A 10 -29.12 -31.85 -47.70
N LEU A 11 -28.15 -32.17 -46.85
CA LEU A 11 -28.36 -32.98 -45.65
C LEU A 11 -28.74 -32.07 -44.49
N PRO A 12 -29.74 -32.39 -43.71
CA PRO A 12 -30.10 -31.60 -42.51
C PRO A 12 -29.08 -31.92 -41.41
N VAL A 13 -28.42 -30.87 -40.87
CA VAL A 13 -27.63 -30.94 -39.67
C VAL A 13 -28.59 -30.92 -38.48
N ALA A 14 -28.73 -32.06 -37.81
CA ALA A 14 -29.44 -32.13 -36.53
C ALA A 14 -28.54 -31.51 -35.44
N ALA A 15 -28.93 -30.34 -34.95
CA ALA A 15 -28.31 -29.70 -33.80
C ALA A 15 -28.68 -30.48 -32.51
N LEU A 16 -27.75 -31.25 -31.97
CA LEU A 16 -27.87 -31.82 -30.63
C LEU A 16 -27.68 -30.66 -29.62
N LEU A 17 -28.77 -30.20 -29.04
CA LEU A 17 -28.75 -29.37 -27.83
C LEU A 17 -28.31 -30.23 -26.65
N LEU A 18 -27.04 -30.19 -26.31
CA LEU A 18 -26.54 -30.68 -25.04
C LEU A 18 -27.01 -29.69 -23.97
N GLY A 19 -28.15 -29.98 -23.35
CA GLY A 19 -28.62 -29.35 -22.13
C GLY A 19 -27.65 -29.67 -21.00
N GLY A 20 -26.73 -28.75 -20.71
CA GLY A 20 -25.94 -28.78 -19.52
C GLY A 20 -26.89 -28.61 -18.30
N ALA A 21 -27.17 -29.71 -17.58
CA ALA A 21 -27.80 -29.62 -16.29
C ALA A 21 -26.85 -28.89 -15.34
N GLY A 22 -27.05 -27.59 -15.19
CA GLY A 22 -26.50 -26.83 -14.07
C GLY A 22 -27.04 -27.43 -12.79
N GLY A 23 -26.20 -28.14 -12.04
CA GLY A 23 -26.56 -28.57 -10.72
C GLY A 23 -27.06 -27.41 -9.87
N PRO A 24 -28.01 -27.58 -8.97
CA PRO A 24 -28.47 -26.52 -8.11
C PRO A 24 -27.28 -25.94 -7.35
N ALA A 25 -27.15 -24.60 -7.38
CA ALA A 25 -26.23 -23.91 -6.51
C ALA A 25 -26.48 -24.39 -5.06
N PRO A 26 -25.42 -24.66 -4.25
CA PRO A 26 -25.62 -25.10 -2.89
C PRO A 26 -26.55 -24.14 -2.18
N ALA A 27 -27.64 -24.65 -1.62
CA ALA A 27 -28.57 -23.85 -0.86
C ALA A 27 -27.81 -23.13 0.23
N ARG A 28 -27.93 -21.78 0.25
CA ARG A 28 -27.36 -20.98 1.35
C ARG A 28 -28.01 -21.46 2.62
N ASP A 29 -27.19 -21.99 3.56
CA ASP A 29 -27.66 -22.33 4.88
C ASP A 29 -28.16 -21.02 5.52
N SER A 30 -29.47 -20.89 5.65
CA SER A 30 -30.13 -19.67 6.14
C SER A 30 -29.68 -19.30 7.55
N SER A 31 -29.12 -20.24 8.31
CA SER A 31 -28.54 -19.99 9.63
C SER A 31 -27.31 -19.04 9.62
N CYS A 32 -26.60 -18.95 8.48
CA CYS A 32 -25.40 -18.09 8.33
C CYS A 32 -25.70 -16.68 7.84
N THR A 33 -26.91 -16.40 7.34
CA THR A 33 -27.23 -15.11 6.71
C THR A 33 -28.05 -14.20 7.59
N ASP A 34 -28.88 -14.74 8.49
CA ASP A 34 -29.85 -13.95 9.26
C ASP A 34 -29.35 -13.49 10.63
N VAL A 35 -28.50 -14.26 11.29
CA VAL A 35 -27.77 -13.85 12.50
C VAL A 35 -26.41 -14.53 12.47
N LEU A 36 -25.36 -13.81 12.08
CA LEU A 36 -24.00 -14.33 12.18
C LEU A 36 -23.70 -14.67 13.65
N PRO A 37 -23.33 -15.90 13.99
CA PRO A 37 -22.88 -16.24 15.33
C PRO A 37 -21.64 -15.38 15.67
N ALA A 38 -21.40 -15.13 16.94
CA ALA A 38 -20.25 -14.34 17.40
C ALA A 38 -18.91 -14.84 16.84
N ARG A 39 -18.84 -16.13 16.45
CA ARG A 39 -17.72 -16.77 15.75
C ARG A 39 -18.28 -17.73 14.68
N PRO A 40 -18.46 -17.26 13.43
CA PRO A 40 -18.89 -18.12 12.34
C PRO A 40 -17.85 -19.18 12.04
N ASP A 41 -18.30 -20.40 11.74
CA ASP A 41 -17.39 -21.44 11.24
C ASP A 41 -16.92 -21.15 9.81
N ALA A 42 -15.94 -21.91 9.34
CA ALA A 42 -15.33 -21.69 8.03
C ALA A 42 -16.31 -21.96 6.88
N ALA A 43 -17.25 -22.88 7.01
CA ALA A 43 -18.24 -23.19 5.98
C ALA A 43 -19.21 -22.01 5.81
N CYS A 44 -19.67 -21.45 6.93
CA CYS A 44 -20.50 -20.25 6.96
C CYS A 44 -19.76 -19.05 6.32
N LEU A 45 -18.51 -18.80 6.68
CA LEU A 45 -17.71 -17.72 6.10
C LEU A 45 -17.47 -17.93 4.60
N ARG A 46 -17.25 -19.16 4.14
CA ARG A 46 -17.12 -19.45 2.71
C ARG A 46 -18.42 -19.15 1.95
N ALA A 47 -19.56 -19.53 2.50
CA ALA A 47 -20.85 -19.18 1.91
C ALA A 47 -21.06 -17.66 1.85
N LEU A 48 -20.74 -16.94 2.94
CA LEU A 48 -20.86 -15.50 3.07
C LEU A 48 -20.00 -14.74 2.05
N TYR A 49 -18.74 -15.12 1.91
CA TYR A 49 -17.75 -14.46 1.06
C TYR A 49 -17.63 -15.11 -0.34
N SER A 50 -18.52 -16.01 -0.73
CA SER A 50 -18.56 -16.60 -2.07
C SER A 50 -19.05 -15.64 -3.15
N SER A 51 -19.83 -14.63 -2.77
CA SER A 51 -20.32 -13.59 -3.68
C SER A 51 -19.23 -12.52 -3.93
N PRO A 52 -19.34 -11.70 -5.00
CA PRO A 52 -18.48 -10.55 -5.19
C PRO A 52 -18.49 -9.59 -3.99
N ALA A 53 -17.33 -9.02 -3.68
CA ALA A 53 -17.14 -8.17 -2.48
C ALA A 53 -18.21 -7.07 -2.27
N PRO A 54 -18.72 -6.38 -3.31
CA PRO A 54 -19.82 -5.41 -3.11
C PRO A 54 -21.13 -6.00 -2.57
N GLN A 55 -21.28 -7.31 -2.58
CA GLN A 55 -22.47 -8.02 -2.06
C GLN A 55 -22.21 -8.60 -0.66
N TRP A 56 -21.04 -8.44 -0.09
CA TRP A 56 -20.74 -8.87 1.26
C TRP A 56 -21.52 -8.04 2.29
N PRO A 57 -21.80 -8.57 3.49
CA PRO A 57 -22.35 -7.75 4.57
C PRO A 57 -21.48 -6.54 4.84
N ALA A 58 -22.09 -5.42 5.18
CA ALA A 58 -21.37 -4.20 5.53
C ALA A 58 -20.33 -4.47 6.64
N PRO A 59 -19.13 -3.89 6.57
CA PRO A 59 -18.16 -4.02 7.64
C PRO A 59 -18.59 -3.26 8.88
N HIS A 60 -18.03 -3.64 10.03
CA HIS A 60 -18.23 -2.87 11.26
C HIS A 60 -17.25 -1.70 11.27
N VAL A 61 -17.75 -0.52 10.94
CA VAL A 61 -17.01 0.75 11.00
C VAL A 61 -17.70 1.71 11.95
N GLU A 62 -16.95 2.63 12.54
CA GLU A 62 -17.51 3.62 13.46
C GLU A 62 -18.39 4.62 12.71
N PRO A 63 -19.44 5.15 13.37
CA PRO A 63 -20.28 6.18 12.78
C PRO A 63 -19.48 7.38 12.30
N GLY A 64 -19.74 7.82 11.07
CA GLY A 64 -19.04 8.94 10.43
C GLY A 64 -17.73 8.61 9.75
N VAL A 65 -17.23 7.37 9.85
CA VAL A 65 -16.06 6.92 9.09
C VAL A 65 -16.45 6.66 7.63
N ALA A 66 -15.76 7.33 6.72
CA ALA A 66 -15.85 7.04 5.30
C ALA A 66 -15.07 5.75 4.98
N TRP A 67 -15.69 4.80 4.31
CA TRP A 67 -15.03 3.56 3.93
C TRP A 67 -15.42 3.12 2.51
N GLN A 68 -14.59 2.29 1.92
CA GLN A 68 -14.84 1.65 0.64
C GLN A 68 -14.67 0.14 0.79
N GLU A 69 -15.40 -0.64 -0.03
CA GLU A 69 -15.25 -2.09 0.01
C GLU A 69 -13.87 -2.52 -0.50
N LEU A 70 -13.38 -3.62 0.04
CA LEU A 70 -12.12 -4.24 -0.38
C LEU A 70 -12.23 -4.68 -1.84
N ALA A 71 -11.24 -4.31 -2.63
CA ALA A 71 -11.22 -4.58 -4.06
C ALA A 71 -9.81 -4.92 -4.55
N PRO A 72 -9.66 -5.61 -5.70
CA PRO A 72 -8.36 -5.72 -6.35
C PRO A 72 -7.79 -4.34 -6.68
N LEU A 73 -6.46 -4.19 -6.58
CA LEU A 73 -5.82 -2.94 -6.98
C LEU A 73 -6.13 -2.63 -8.45
N PRO A 74 -6.61 -1.42 -8.77
CA PRO A 74 -6.78 -0.98 -10.15
C PRO A 74 -5.42 -0.80 -10.85
N VAL A 75 -5.45 -0.70 -12.16
CA VAL A 75 -4.30 -0.21 -12.92
C VAL A 75 -4.06 1.25 -12.49
N PRO A 76 -2.82 1.64 -12.14
CA PRO A 76 -2.52 3.03 -11.84
C PRO A 76 -2.91 3.95 -13.00
N VAL A 77 -3.49 5.09 -12.68
CA VAL A 77 -3.80 6.13 -13.67
C VAL A 77 -2.60 7.08 -13.73
N ASP A 78 -2.09 7.28 -14.95
CA ASP A 78 -1.02 8.24 -15.16
C ASP A 78 -1.55 9.69 -15.10
N PRO A 79 -0.80 10.64 -14.54
CA PRO A 79 -1.10 12.06 -14.70
C PRO A 79 -1.02 12.46 -16.17
N ALA A 80 -1.85 13.42 -16.58
CA ALA A 80 -1.89 13.89 -17.97
C ALA A 80 -0.54 14.44 -18.47
N ASP A 81 0.23 15.04 -17.56
CA ASP A 81 1.56 15.60 -17.84
C ASP A 81 2.70 14.59 -17.70
N ASN A 82 2.41 13.35 -17.28
CA ASN A 82 3.39 12.29 -17.14
C ASN A 82 2.84 10.90 -17.54
N PRO A 83 2.41 10.67 -18.79
CA PRO A 83 2.00 9.35 -19.23
C PRO A 83 3.19 8.37 -19.18
N SER A 84 2.93 7.17 -18.65
CA SER A 84 3.93 6.11 -18.60
C SER A 84 4.12 5.47 -19.98
N THR A 85 5.38 5.36 -20.41
CA THR A 85 5.77 4.59 -21.60
C THR A 85 6.80 3.54 -21.21
N PRO A 86 6.97 2.46 -21.97
CA PRO A 86 8.00 1.45 -21.67
C PRO A 86 9.40 2.06 -21.55
N GLY A 87 9.73 3.03 -22.41
CA GLY A 87 11.02 3.74 -22.36
C GLY A 87 11.20 4.57 -21.10
N LYS A 88 10.14 5.29 -20.68
CA LYS A 88 10.16 6.09 -19.45
C LYS A 88 10.28 5.22 -18.20
N VAL A 89 9.56 4.08 -18.16
CA VAL A 89 9.67 3.10 -17.08
C VAL A 89 11.08 2.49 -17.01
N ALA A 90 11.68 2.15 -18.15
CA ALA A 90 13.04 1.63 -18.21
C ALA A 90 14.09 2.66 -17.73
N LEU A 91 13.95 3.92 -18.15
CA LEU A 91 14.79 5.01 -17.67
C LEU A 91 14.63 5.23 -16.16
N GLY A 92 13.39 5.25 -15.67
CA GLY A 92 13.09 5.37 -14.24
C GLY A 92 13.68 4.24 -13.42
N ARG A 93 13.58 2.99 -13.92
CA ARG A 93 14.22 1.84 -13.30
C ARG A 93 15.73 2.00 -13.23
N ARG A 94 16.39 2.42 -14.33
CA ARG A 94 17.84 2.67 -14.33
C ARG A 94 18.21 3.70 -13.25
N LEU A 95 17.50 4.82 -13.20
CA LEU A 95 17.73 5.89 -12.22
C LEU A 95 17.50 5.42 -10.77
N PHE A 96 16.51 4.56 -10.53
CA PHE A 96 16.17 4.04 -9.20
C PHE A 96 17.27 3.14 -8.63
N PHE A 97 17.96 2.38 -9.48
CA PHE A 97 19.03 1.46 -9.09
C PHE A 97 20.44 2.06 -9.22
N ASP A 98 20.59 3.23 -9.85
CA ASP A 98 21.91 3.85 -10.07
C ASP A 98 22.25 4.79 -8.92
N PRO A 99 23.40 4.61 -8.23
CA PRO A 99 23.82 5.51 -7.17
C PRO A 99 24.27 6.90 -7.66
N VAL A 100 24.21 7.17 -8.96
CA VAL A 100 24.60 8.45 -9.59
C VAL A 100 23.87 9.66 -8.99
N LEU A 101 22.69 9.46 -8.41
CA LEU A 101 21.86 10.52 -7.84
C LEU A 101 22.26 10.94 -6.42
N SER A 102 23.11 10.16 -5.73
CA SER A 102 23.59 10.51 -4.39
C SER A 102 24.90 11.31 -4.44
N ARG A 103 25.17 12.07 -3.38
CA ARG A 103 26.41 12.87 -3.24
C ARG A 103 27.64 12.00 -3.35
N SER A 104 27.68 10.91 -2.59
CA SER A 104 28.79 9.96 -2.51
C SER A 104 28.88 9.02 -3.72
N ARG A 105 27.84 8.90 -4.53
CA ARG A 105 27.66 7.86 -5.56
C ARG A 105 27.69 6.43 -5.00
N GLN A 106 27.23 6.24 -3.76
CA GLN A 106 27.16 4.94 -3.09
C GLN A 106 25.75 4.52 -2.74
N LEU A 107 24.78 5.46 -2.81
CA LEU A 107 23.39 5.22 -2.44
C LEU A 107 22.49 5.42 -3.64
N ALA A 108 21.64 4.44 -3.89
CA ALA A 108 20.53 4.50 -4.85
C ALA A 108 19.19 4.48 -4.09
N CYS A 109 18.08 4.71 -4.76
CA CYS A 109 16.76 4.51 -4.16
C CYS A 109 16.60 3.06 -3.67
N ALA A 110 17.12 2.09 -4.45
CA ALA A 110 17.13 0.68 -4.09
C ALA A 110 17.95 0.35 -2.83
N SER A 111 18.80 1.24 -2.33
CA SER A 111 19.52 1.04 -1.06
C SER A 111 18.61 1.03 0.17
N CYS A 112 17.44 1.70 0.06
CA CYS A 112 16.41 1.77 1.10
C CYS A 112 15.08 1.15 0.64
N HIS A 113 14.96 0.80 -0.65
CA HIS A 113 13.78 0.19 -1.25
C HIS A 113 14.18 -1.05 -2.07
N ASP A 114 14.64 -2.09 -1.34
CA ASP A 114 15.12 -3.35 -1.93
C ASP A 114 13.93 -4.21 -2.39
N PRO A 115 13.89 -4.66 -3.66
CA PRO A 115 12.87 -5.55 -4.16
C PRO A 115 12.69 -6.83 -3.34
N ASP A 116 13.78 -7.40 -2.84
CA ASP A 116 13.78 -8.66 -2.09
C ASP A 116 13.25 -8.49 -0.65
N LEU A 117 13.15 -7.24 -0.17
CA LEU A 117 12.62 -6.87 1.13
C LEU A 117 11.26 -6.16 1.03
N GLY A 118 10.45 -6.52 0.04
CA GLY A 118 9.14 -5.91 -0.16
C GLY A 118 9.22 -4.43 -0.55
N TRP A 119 10.31 -4.02 -1.21
CA TRP A 119 10.59 -2.62 -1.56
C TRP A 119 10.69 -1.67 -0.36
N ALA A 120 11.13 -2.20 0.78
CA ALA A 120 11.58 -1.52 1.99
C ALA A 120 13.05 -1.89 2.24
N ASP A 121 13.61 -1.67 3.44
CA ASP A 121 15.01 -2.01 3.72
C ASP A 121 15.21 -3.00 4.87
N GLY A 122 14.13 -3.50 5.47
CA GLY A 122 14.17 -4.44 6.59
C GLY A 122 14.78 -3.87 7.88
N ARG A 123 14.96 -2.55 7.96
CA ARG A 123 15.61 -1.86 9.09
C ARG A 123 14.62 -0.98 9.85
N ARG A 124 14.91 -0.75 11.12
CA ARG A 124 14.11 0.20 11.93
C ARG A 124 14.10 1.59 11.28
N VAL A 125 15.26 2.07 10.86
CA VAL A 125 15.48 3.28 10.08
C VAL A 125 16.65 3.06 9.14
N SER A 126 16.60 3.68 7.97
CA SER A 126 17.62 3.54 6.93
C SER A 126 18.93 4.25 7.30
N PHE A 127 20.04 3.75 6.75
CA PHE A 127 21.30 4.46 6.72
C PHE A 127 21.45 5.22 5.41
N GLY A 128 21.67 6.51 5.49
CA GLY A 128 21.88 7.36 4.33
C GLY A 128 23.33 7.87 4.23
N HIS A 129 23.47 9.09 3.70
CA HIS A 129 24.76 9.73 3.44
C HIS A 129 25.61 9.81 4.71
N ASP A 130 26.90 9.46 4.60
CA ASP A 130 27.85 9.38 5.72
C ASP A 130 27.37 8.49 6.89
N ARG A 131 26.59 7.46 6.59
CA ARG A 131 25.97 6.55 7.56
C ARG A 131 25.06 7.23 8.58
N GLN A 132 24.56 8.42 8.28
CA GLN A 132 23.54 9.07 9.09
C GLN A 132 22.27 8.23 9.08
N THR A 133 21.52 8.26 10.17
CA THR A 133 20.25 7.52 10.28
C THR A 133 19.07 8.46 10.16
N GLY A 134 18.09 8.09 9.34
CA GLY A 134 16.80 8.75 9.31
C GLY A 134 16.04 8.60 10.63
N ARG A 135 14.98 9.38 10.80
CA ARG A 135 14.08 9.27 11.97
C ARG A 135 12.99 8.22 11.77
N ARG A 136 12.62 7.98 10.51
CA ARG A 136 11.47 7.16 10.12
C ARG A 136 11.88 5.91 9.38
N ASN A 137 11.06 4.89 9.49
CA ASN A 137 11.18 3.66 8.72
C ASN A 137 10.90 3.94 7.22
N ALA A 138 11.64 3.28 6.33
CA ALA A 138 11.42 3.36 4.89
C ALA A 138 10.12 2.59 4.53
N PRO A 139 9.05 3.27 4.10
CA PRO A 139 7.86 2.57 3.66
C PRO A 139 8.10 1.87 2.34
N SER A 140 7.39 0.77 2.10
CA SER A 140 7.41 0.13 0.78
C SER A 140 6.96 1.10 -0.31
N VAL A 141 7.60 1.02 -1.49
CA VAL A 141 7.14 1.73 -2.69
C VAL A 141 6.11 0.93 -3.49
N LEU A 142 5.76 -0.28 -3.06
CA LEU A 142 4.64 -1.03 -3.64
C LEU A 142 3.32 -0.25 -3.46
N ALA A 143 2.48 -0.28 -4.48
CA ALA A 143 1.19 0.43 -4.49
C ALA A 143 1.28 1.94 -4.26
N SER A 144 2.48 2.56 -4.29
CA SER A 144 2.65 3.99 -4.08
C SER A 144 1.87 4.86 -5.08
N ALA A 145 1.52 4.30 -6.23
CA ALA A 145 0.67 4.96 -7.23
C ALA A 145 -0.80 5.12 -6.81
N GLN A 146 -1.27 4.35 -5.82
CA GLN A 146 -2.63 4.38 -5.31
C GLN A 146 -2.76 5.10 -3.97
N VAL A 147 -1.68 5.71 -3.49
CA VAL A 147 -1.68 6.43 -2.21
C VAL A 147 -1.24 7.88 -2.41
N ALA A 148 -1.94 8.81 -1.77
CA ALA A 148 -1.62 10.22 -1.76
C ALA A 148 -2.25 10.88 -0.51
N PRO A 149 -1.55 11.86 0.10
CA PRO A 149 -0.20 12.30 -0.16
C PRO A 149 0.87 11.28 0.26
N LEU A 150 2.13 11.48 -0.16
CA LEU A 150 3.24 10.54 0.07
C LEU A 150 4.11 10.96 1.26
N PHE A 151 5.00 10.06 1.71
CA PHE A 151 5.68 10.05 3.00
C PHE A 151 4.74 9.79 4.19
N TRP A 152 5.31 9.54 5.36
CA TRP A 152 4.55 9.34 6.59
C TRP A 152 3.80 10.60 7.07
N ASP A 153 4.31 11.77 6.73
CA ASP A 153 3.77 13.08 7.08
C ASP A 153 2.98 13.75 5.94
N GLY A 154 2.92 13.12 4.77
CA GLY A 154 2.18 13.63 3.63
C GLY A 154 2.77 14.90 2.98
N ARG A 155 4.08 15.13 3.12
CA ARG A 155 4.73 16.35 2.59
C ARG A 155 4.87 16.40 1.07
N ALA A 156 4.63 15.28 0.36
CA ALA A 156 4.66 15.26 -1.10
C ALA A 156 3.30 14.87 -1.67
N ALA A 157 2.77 15.71 -2.55
CA ALA A 157 1.44 15.50 -3.16
C ALA A 157 1.46 14.46 -4.29
N THR A 158 2.58 14.29 -4.99
CA THR A 158 2.73 13.41 -6.16
C THR A 158 3.98 12.56 -6.07
N LEU A 159 4.03 11.46 -6.85
CA LEU A 159 5.23 10.63 -6.97
C LEU A 159 6.41 11.39 -7.56
N GLU A 160 6.15 12.30 -8.49
CA GLU A 160 7.16 13.15 -9.11
C GLU A 160 7.86 14.06 -8.08
N ALA A 161 7.07 14.70 -7.22
CA ALA A 161 7.59 15.52 -6.13
C ALA A 161 8.30 14.67 -5.07
N GLN A 162 7.74 13.51 -4.73
CA GLN A 162 8.31 12.58 -3.76
C GLN A 162 9.70 12.11 -4.21
N ALA A 163 9.86 11.73 -5.49
CA ALA A 163 11.10 11.18 -6.03
C ALA A 163 12.31 12.12 -5.89
N LEU A 164 12.09 13.43 -5.82
CA LEU A 164 13.14 14.42 -5.67
C LEU A 164 13.53 14.68 -4.21
N GLY A 165 12.63 14.40 -3.27
CA GLY A 165 12.84 14.64 -1.84
C GLY A 165 14.09 13.94 -1.29
N PRO A 166 14.21 12.60 -1.39
CA PRO A 166 15.36 11.84 -0.90
C PRO A 166 16.70 12.28 -1.47
N ILE A 167 16.72 12.74 -2.73
CA ILE A 167 17.94 13.28 -3.37
C ILE A 167 18.43 14.51 -2.60
N ALA A 168 17.49 15.39 -2.22
CA ALA A 168 17.78 16.66 -1.56
C ALA A 168 18.00 16.52 -0.04
N ASP A 169 17.50 15.46 0.57
CA ASP A 169 17.62 15.25 2.01
C ASP A 169 19.09 15.01 2.39
N PRO A 170 19.66 15.83 3.32
CA PRO A 170 21.07 15.71 3.72
C PRO A 170 21.40 14.40 4.43
N VAL A 171 20.41 13.78 5.09
CA VAL A 171 20.57 12.52 5.79
C VAL A 171 20.42 11.32 4.84
N GLU A 172 19.55 11.42 3.82
CA GLU A 172 19.29 10.31 2.89
C GLU A 172 20.36 10.26 1.78
N MET A 173 20.20 10.96 0.65
CA MET A 173 21.16 10.93 -0.47
C MET A 173 22.16 12.11 -0.45
N GLY A 174 21.94 13.13 0.37
CA GLY A 174 22.85 14.23 0.66
C GLY A 174 23.27 15.07 -0.54
N PHE A 175 22.48 15.14 -1.61
CA PHE A 175 22.85 15.80 -2.85
C PHE A 175 21.77 16.79 -3.32
N SER A 176 22.16 17.88 -3.99
CA SER A 176 21.15 18.77 -4.54
C SER A 176 20.56 18.22 -5.84
N VAL A 177 19.24 18.37 -6.04
CA VAL A 177 18.57 17.98 -7.29
C VAL A 177 19.25 18.59 -8.51
N ASN A 178 19.59 19.89 -8.45
CA ASN A 178 20.33 20.55 -9.53
C ASN A 178 21.73 19.93 -9.76
N GLY A 179 22.38 19.46 -8.69
CA GLY A 179 23.65 18.74 -8.79
C GLY A 179 23.52 17.41 -9.50
N ALA A 180 22.48 16.65 -9.16
CA ALA A 180 22.14 15.37 -9.81
C ALA A 180 21.84 15.61 -11.30
N VAL A 181 21.01 16.57 -11.64
CA VAL A 181 20.68 16.93 -13.02
C VAL A 181 21.94 17.35 -13.81
N ARG A 182 22.82 18.17 -13.25
CA ARG A 182 24.09 18.53 -13.93
C ARG A 182 24.98 17.31 -14.16
N ARG A 183 24.98 16.35 -13.24
CA ARG A 183 25.73 15.10 -13.37
C ARG A 183 25.18 14.22 -14.49
N LEU A 184 23.87 14.03 -14.57
CA LEU A 184 23.19 13.32 -15.65
C LEU A 184 23.45 13.97 -17.03
N ARG A 185 23.43 15.29 -17.12
CA ARG A 185 23.75 16.04 -18.36
C ARG A 185 25.17 15.81 -18.87
N ARG A 186 26.13 15.45 -18.01
CA ARG A 186 27.52 15.15 -18.41
C ARG A 186 27.68 13.73 -18.89
N ASP A 187 26.79 12.83 -18.54
CA ASP A 187 26.81 11.43 -18.96
C ASP A 187 26.14 11.25 -20.33
N ALA A 188 26.90 10.72 -21.30
CA ALA A 188 26.41 10.53 -22.65
C ALA A 188 25.28 9.48 -22.75
N GLY A 189 25.32 8.45 -21.89
CA GLY A 189 24.29 7.42 -21.80
C GLY A 189 22.97 8.02 -21.34
N TYR A 190 22.98 8.77 -20.24
CA TYR A 190 21.77 9.44 -19.75
C TYR A 190 21.23 10.47 -20.72
N ARG A 191 22.09 11.25 -21.40
CA ARG A 191 21.60 12.18 -22.44
C ARG A 191 20.84 11.47 -23.54
N ARG A 192 21.35 10.31 -24.04
CA ARG A 192 20.64 9.50 -25.05
C ARG A 192 19.33 8.95 -24.52
N ASP A 193 19.34 8.39 -23.30
CA ASP A 193 18.14 7.75 -22.71
C ASP A 193 17.03 8.78 -22.46
N PHE A 194 17.37 9.97 -21.94
CA PHE A 194 16.39 11.06 -21.76
C PHE A 194 15.87 11.58 -23.11
N ALA A 195 16.75 11.78 -24.09
CA ALA A 195 16.34 12.24 -25.43
C ALA A 195 15.43 11.22 -26.16
N ALA A 196 15.55 9.93 -25.84
CA ALA A 196 14.70 8.88 -26.42
C ALA A 196 13.28 8.85 -25.83
N VAL A 197 13.04 9.45 -24.66
CA VAL A 197 11.75 9.34 -23.93
C VAL A 197 11.08 10.68 -23.66
N PHE A 198 11.81 11.79 -23.80
CA PHE A 198 11.28 13.14 -23.61
C PHE A 198 11.57 14.01 -24.84
N ASP A 199 10.57 14.77 -25.26
CA ASP A 199 10.70 15.66 -26.45
C ASP A 199 11.62 16.87 -26.22
N GLN A 200 12.12 17.04 -25.00
CA GLN A 200 12.99 18.15 -24.62
C GLN A 200 14.46 17.74 -24.67
N PRO A 201 15.33 18.55 -25.31
CA PRO A 201 16.73 18.17 -25.52
C PRO A 201 17.60 18.25 -24.25
N ARG A 202 17.07 18.83 -23.17
CA ARG A 202 17.84 19.13 -21.97
C ARG A 202 17.19 18.54 -20.72
N ILE A 203 17.88 17.57 -20.09
CA ILE A 203 17.48 16.96 -18.83
C ILE A 203 17.23 18.05 -17.76
N ASP A 204 16.10 17.97 -17.06
CA ASP A 204 15.78 18.83 -15.93
C ASP A 204 15.25 18.05 -14.72
N ALA A 205 14.88 18.75 -13.64
CA ALA A 205 14.38 18.14 -12.42
C ALA A 205 13.00 17.52 -12.62
N GLN A 206 12.15 18.11 -13.43
CA GLN A 206 10.81 17.60 -13.72
C GLN A 206 10.91 16.26 -14.45
N GLN A 207 11.69 16.17 -15.51
CA GLN A 207 11.91 14.92 -16.24
C GLN A 207 12.53 13.82 -15.36
N LEU A 208 13.46 14.19 -14.44
CA LEU A 208 14.02 13.25 -13.46
C LEU A 208 12.94 12.67 -12.56
N GLY A 209 12.10 13.52 -11.97
CA GLY A 209 10.98 13.09 -11.14
C GLY A 209 9.97 12.24 -11.93
N GLN A 210 9.62 12.66 -13.13
CA GLN A 210 8.69 11.96 -14.02
C GLN A 210 9.16 10.55 -14.39
N ALA A 211 10.44 10.38 -14.71
CA ALA A 211 10.99 9.06 -15.05
C ALA A 211 10.95 8.11 -13.83
N ILE A 212 11.39 8.56 -12.66
CA ILE A 212 11.38 7.75 -11.44
C ILE A 212 9.92 7.40 -11.06
N ALA A 213 9.00 8.36 -11.11
CA ALA A 213 7.58 8.15 -10.83
C ALA A 213 6.93 7.14 -11.77
N ALA A 214 7.24 7.16 -13.07
CA ALA A 214 6.75 6.19 -14.04
C ALA A 214 7.19 4.75 -13.69
N PHE A 215 8.42 4.57 -13.24
CA PHE A 215 8.89 3.28 -12.73
C PHE A 215 8.14 2.88 -11.45
N GLN A 216 7.99 3.76 -10.48
CA GLN A 216 7.25 3.46 -9.24
C GLN A 216 5.80 3.06 -9.52
N ARG A 217 5.10 3.70 -10.47
CA ARG A 217 3.75 3.30 -10.91
C ARG A 217 3.71 1.89 -11.47
N SER A 218 4.77 1.43 -12.11
CA SER A 218 4.85 0.06 -12.62
C SER A 218 4.94 -1.01 -11.53
N LEU A 219 5.28 -0.62 -10.28
CA LEU A 219 5.42 -1.51 -9.12
C LEU A 219 4.07 -1.77 -8.41
N SER A 220 3.02 -2.03 -9.14
CA SER A 220 1.70 -2.29 -8.58
C SER A 220 1.48 -3.79 -8.31
N PRO A 221 1.38 -4.24 -7.04
CA PRO A 221 1.15 -5.64 -6.69
C PRO A 221 -0.34 -5.99 -6.89
N ARG A 222 -0.69 -6.56 -8.03
CA ARG A 222 -2.09 -6.83 -8.41
C ARG A 222 -2.45 -8.31 -8.50
N ASN A 223 -1.66 -9.20 -7.89
CA ASN A 223 -1.88 -10.64 -7.97
C ASN A 223 -1.55 -11.37 -6.67
N SER A 224 -1.82 -10.74 -5.53
CA SER A 224 -1.73 -11.37 -4.22
C SER A 224 -2.72 -12.53 -4.10
N ARG A 225 -2.58 -13.36 -3.04
CA ARG A 225 -3.59 -14.39 -2.75
C ARG A 225 -4.96 -13.77 -2.53
N PHE A 226 -5.02 -12.64 -1.82
CA PHE A 226 -6.25 -11.90 -1.59
C PHE A 226 -6.84 -11.34 -2.90
N ASP A 227 -6.02 -10.81 -3.83
CA ASP A 227 -6.53 -10.38 -5.13
C ASP A 227 -7.16 -11.51 -5.93
N ARG A 228 -6.59 -12.71 -5.88
CA ARG A 228 -7.19 -13.89 -6.54
C ARG A 228 -8.52 -14.29 -5.91
N PHE A 229 -8.62 -14.19 -4.57
CA PHE A 229 -9.87 -14.42 -3.85
C PHE A 229 -10.94 -13.40 -4.27
N LEU A 230 -10.62 -12.13 -4.29
CA LEU A 230 -11.53 -11.05 -4.74
C LEU A 230 -12.00 -11.20 -6.18
N ARG A 231 -11.22 -11.91 -7.03
CA ARG A 231 -11.60 -12.23 -8.42
C ARG A 231 -12.38 -13.56 -8.54
N GLY A 232 -12.84 -14.12 -7.43
CA GLY A 232 -13.69 -15.32 -7.41
C GLY A 232 -12.97 -16.65 -7.20
N ASN A 233 -11.65 -16.68 -6.98
CA ASN A 233 -10.96 -17.91 -6.59
C ASN A 233 -11.15 -18.18 -5.10
N ALA A 234 -12.27 -18.84 -4.74
CA ALA A 234 -12.61 -19.14 -3.35
C ALA A 234 -11.54 -19.99 -2.62
N GLY A 235 -10.76 -20.80 -3.34
CA GLY A 235 -9.67 -21.60 -2.78
C GLY A 235 -8.38 -20.81 -2.52
N ALA A 236 -8.30 -19.53 -2.90
CA ALA A 236 -7.11 -18.71 -2.67
C ALA A 236 -6.87 -18.38 -1.19
N LEU A 237 -7.90 -18.42 -0.35
CA LEU A 237 -7.80 -18.29 1.10
C LEU A 237 -8.16 -19.61 1.80
N ASP A 238 -7.35 -20.01 2.77
CA ASP A 238 -7.69 -21.09 3.70
C ASP A 238 -8.65 -20.59 4.79
N ASP A 239 -9.06 -21.51 5.69
CA ASP A 239 -10.06 -21.20 6.70
C ASP A 239 -9.58 -20.19 7.75
N ALA A 240 -8.30 -20.24 8.14
CA ALA A 240 -7.71 -19.25 9.06
C ALA A 240 -7.67 -17.87 8.44
N GLN A 241 -7.26 -17.78 7.18
CA GLN A 241 -7.20 -16.53 6.41
C GLN A 241 -8.61 -15.95 6.18
N LEU A 242 -9.59 -16.79 5.98
CA LEU A 242 -10.98 -16.37 5.81
C LEU A 242 -11.59 -15.86 7.12
N ARG A 243 -11.28 -16.51 8.27
CA ARG A 243 -11.63 -15.97 9.59
C ARG A 243 -10.93 -14.62 9.84
N GLY A 244 -9.65 -14.53 9.48
CA GLY A 244 -8.90 -13.27 9.57
C GLY A 244 -9.49 -12.14 8.72
N LEU A 245 -9.93 -12.42 7.49
CA LEU A 245 -10.68 -11.46 6.66
C LEU A 245 -11.96 -10.99 7.37
N HIS A 246 -12.72 -11.93 7.94
CA HIS A 246 -13.95 -11.60 8.66
C HIS A 246 -13.66 -10.71 9.88
N LEU A 247 -12.67 -11.05 10.69
CA LEU A 247 -12.24 -10.23 11.83
C LEU A 247 -11.79 -8.84 11.40
N PHE A 248 -11.01 -8.75 10.32
CA PHE A 248 -10.55 -7.48 9.75
C PHE A 248 -11.71 -6.55 9.39
N ARG A 249 -12.79 -7.11 8.83
CA ARG A 249 -13.99 -6.38 8.42
C ARG A 249 -14.95 -6.08 9.60
N THR A 250 -14.81 -6.78 10.72
CA THR A 250 -15.78 -6.72 11.83
C THR A 250 -15.10 -6.34 13.15
N GLN A 251 -14.87 -7.31 14.05
CA GLN A 251 -14.47 -7.08 15.44
C GLN A 251 -13.14 -6.34 15.59
N ALA A 252 -12.19 -6.52 14.66
CA ALA A 252 -10.89 -5.87 14.72
C ALA A 252 -10.94 -4.39 14.31
N GLY A 253 -12.02 -3.90 13.69
CA GLY A 253 -12.20 -2.50 13.32
C GLY A 253 -11.17 -1.97 12.32
N CYS A 254 -10.45 -2.84 11.61
CA CYS A 254 -9.37 -2.43 10.71
C CYS A 254 -9.87 -1.61 9.52
N MET A 255 -11.13 -1.84 9.10
CA MET A 255 -11.77 -1.10 8.02
C MET A 255 -12.05 0.37 8.34
N ASN A 256 -11.90 0.80 9.61
CA ASN A 256 -11.99 2.22 9.97
C ASN A 256 -10.88 3.07 9.32
N CYS A 257 -9.72 2.47 9.03
CA CYS A 257 -8.58 3.15 8.43
C CYS A 257 -8.05 2.41 7.19
N HIS A 258 -8.18 1.07 7.14
CA HIS A 258 -7.63 0.23 6.09
C HIS A 258 -8.74 -0.33 5.18
N SER A 259 -9.41 0.53 4.44
CA SER A 259 -10.48 0.18 3.51
C SER A 259 -10.08 0.37 2.04
N GLY A 260 -10.95 -0.03 1.12
CA GLY A 260 -10.76 0.13 -0.32
C GLY A 260 -9.69 -0.78 -0.93
N ALA A 261 -9.39 -0.55 -2.20
CA ALA A 261 -8.48 -1.37 -2.98
C ALA A 261 -7.04 -1.31 -2.49
N ALA A 262 -6.59 -0.14 -2.01
CA ALA A 262 -5.23 0.06 -1.49
C ALA A 262 -5.10 -0.26 0.01
N LEU A 263 -6.19 -0.63 0.70
CA LEU A 263 -6.20 -0.90 2.14
C LEU A 263 -5.65 0.29 2.95
N THR A 264 -6.12 1.48 2.65
CA THR A 264 -5.80 2.74 3.32
C THR A 264 -6.88 3.78 3.00
N ASP A 265 -7.21 4.61 3.97
CA ASP A 265 -8.03 5.82 3.81
C ASP A 265 -7.21 7.02 3.31
N ASN A 266 -5.87 6.89 3.29
CA ASN A 266 -4.91 7.97 3.02
C ASN A 266 -5.00 9.15 4.01
N ASP A 267 -5.70 9.00 5.11
CA ASP A 267 -5.82 10.00 6.16
C ASP A 267 -4.71 9.86 7.22
N PHE A 268 -4.72 10.72 8.21
CA PHE A 268 -3.68 10.86 9.22
C PHE A 268 -4.22 10.55 10.61
N HIS A 269 -3.59 9.60 11.30
CA HIS A 269 -4.00 9.11 12.60
C HIS A 269 -2.87 9.14 13.62
N ASN A 270 -3.19 9.44 14.87
CA ASN A 270 -2.24 9.40 15.98
C ASN A 270 -2.36 8.08 16.75
N LEU A 271 -1.38 7.21 16.60
CA LEU A 271 -1.31 5.93 17.32
C LEU A 271 -0.64 6.02 18.70
N GLY A 272 -0.28 7.22 19.15
CA GLY A 272 0.42 7.45 20.41
C GLY A 272 1.93 7.19 20.34
N LEU A 273 2.52 7.04 19.14
CA LEU A 273 3.94 6.72 18.93
C LEU A 273 4.79 7.95 18.60
N HIS A 274 4.34 9.14 18.91
CA HIS A 274 4.95 10.43 18.57
C HIS A 274 6.13 10.84 19.48
N PHE A 275 6.30 10.26 20.64
CA PHE A 275 7.36 10.55 21.62
C PHE A 275 7.51 12.05 21.96
N HIS A 276 6.44 12.84 21.92
CA HIS A 276 6.48 14.27 22.19
C HIS A 276 7.12 14.60 23.54
N GLY A 277 8.09 15.53 23.55
CA GLY A 277 8.89 15.90 24.72
C GLY A 277 9.89 14.84 25.16
N ARG A 278 10.20 13.83 24.33
CA ARG A 278 11.10 12.70 24.66
C ARG A 278 12.11 12.44 23.55
N PRO A 279 13.18 11.69 23.80
CA PRO A 279 14.04 11.19 22.73
C PRO A 279 13.22 10.45 21.65
N ARG A 280 13.53 10.68 20.38
CA ARG A 280 12.81 10.21 19.19
C ARG A 280 11.49 10.93 18.92
N GLN A 281 11.27 12.14 19.50
CA GLN A 281 10.13 12.94 19.13
C GLN A 281 9.98 13.06 17.62
N ASP A 282 8.76 12.80 17.14
CA ASP A 282 8.33 13.02 15.77
C ASP A 282 6.86 13.41 15.81
N LEU A 283 6.56 14.65 15.43
CA LEU A 283 5.19 15.18 15.47
C LEU A 283 4.45 14.99 14.15
N GLY A 284 5.04 14.24 13.20
CA GLY A 284 4.38 13.77 11.99
C GLY A 284 3.83 14.89 11.12
N ARG A 285 2.54 14.86 10.85
CA ARG A 285 1.83 15.80 9.98
C ARG A 285 1.96 17.26 10.44
N TYR A 286 2.02 17.49 11.74
CA TYR A 286 2.25 18.83 12.31
C TYR A 286 3.51 19.51 11.77
N GLU A 287 4.58 18.76 11.51
CA GLU A 287 5.83 19.31 10.97
C GLU A 287 5.66 19.88 9.55
N VAL A 288 4.56 19.55 8.87
CA VAL A 288 4.23 20.02 7.52
C VAL A 288 3.20 21.15 7.56
N THR A 289 2.17 21.02 8.41
CA THR A 289 1.01 21.93 8.41
C THR A 289 1.13 23.05 9.45
N GLY A 290 1.84 22.80 10.54
CA GLY A 290 1.82 23.70 11.72
C GLY A 290 0.49 23.68 12.50
N ASP A 291 -0.49 22.88 12.07
CA ASP A 291 -1.77 22.75 12.76
C ASP A 291 -1.64 21.84 13.99
N ALA A 292 -2.01 22.34 15.16
CA ALA A 292 -1.99 21.59 16.41
C ALA A 292 -2.82 20.30 16.35
N ALA A 293 -3.91 20.29 15.59
CA ALA A 293 -4.74 19.10 15.37
C ALA A 293 -4.00 17.97 14.66
N ASP A 294 -2.97 18.27 13.88
CA ASP A 294 -2.13 17.32 13.16
C ASP A 294 -0.97 16.76 13.98
N SER A 295 -0.80 17.21 15.22
CA SER A 295 0.31 16.81 16.08
C SER A 295 0.27 15.30 16.38
N GLY A 296 1.38 14.61 16.10
CA GLY A 296 1.55 13.18 16.32
C GLY A 296 0.80 12.28 15.33
N ARG A 297 0.19 12.86 14.29
CA ARG A 297 -0.51 12.11 13.24
C ARG A 297 0.43 11.69 12.12
N PHE A 298 0.22 10.47 11.64
CA PHE A 298 0.94 9.88 10.49
C PHE A 298 -0.07 9.28 9.53
N ARG A 299 0.26 9.33 8.25
CA ARG A 299 -0.60 8.78 7.20
C ARG A 299 -0.78 7.27 7.38
N THR A 300 -2.00 6.78 7.20
CA THR A 300 -2.30 5.35 7.12
C THR A 300 -1.55 4.72 5.94
N PRO A 301 -0.61 3.80 6.17
CA PRO A 301 0.06 3.13 5.06
C PRO A 301 -0.86 2.11 4.39
N SER A 302 -0.64 1.85 3.11
CA SER A 302 -1.25 0.68 2.44
C SER A 302 -0.80 -0.61 3.12
N LEU A 303 -1.71 -1.59 3.25
CA LEU A 303 -1.36 -2.93 3.72
C LEU A 303 -0.96 -3.89 2.60
N ARG A 304 -0.92 -3.44 1.35
CA ARG A 304 -0.47 -4.28 0.23
C ARG A 304 0.98 -4.69 0.42
N GLY A 305 1.23 -6.01 0.46
CA GLY A 305 2.56 -6.56 0.69
C GLY A 305 3.08 -6.40 2.12
N VAL A 306 2.23 -6.06 3.09
CA VAL A 306 2.62 -5.73 4.47
C VAL A 306 3.46 -6.81 5.16
N ALA A 307 3.26 -8.08 4.84
CA ALA A 307 4.01 -9.19 5.45
C ALA A 307 5.53 -9.15 5.15
N ALA A 308 5.94 -8.51 4.04
CA ALA A 308 7.33 -8.44 3.61
C ALA A 308 8.07 -7.17 4.09
N THR A 309 7.40 -6.25 4.81
CA THR A 309 7.92 -4.89 5.07
C THR A 309 8.25 -4.63 6.54
N ALA A 310 8.53 -5.68 7.31
CA ALA A 310 9.02 -5.53 8.68
C ALA A 310 10.35 -4.75 8.73
N PRO A 311 10.61 -3.96 9.80
CA PRO A 311 9.76 -3.68 10.95
C PRO A 311 8.71 -2.60 10.67
N TYR A 312 7.73 -2.46 11.57
CA TYR A 312 6.50 -1.71 11.35
C TYR A 312 6.44 -0.39 12.12
N MET A 313 5.44 0.42 11.78
CA MET A 313 5.16 1.80 12.20
C MET A 313 6.14 2.81 11.58
N HIS A 314 5.79 4.09 11.64
CA HIS A 314 6.63 5.16 11.08
C HIS A 314 8.05 5.21 11.68
N ASN A 315 8.24 4.69 12.88
CA ASN A 315 9.52 4.67 13.60
C ASN A 315 10.20 3.28 13.60
N GLY A 316 9.60 2.27 12.97
CA GLY A 316 10.13 0.91 12.86
C GLY A 316 10.32 0.19 14.21
N LEU A 317 9.58 0.56 15.25
CA LEU A 317 9.80 0.01 16.59
C LEU A 317 9.14 -1.36 16.81
N ILE A 318 8.22 -1.78 15.97
CA ILE A 318 7.55 -3.08 16.11
C ILE A 318 8.14 -4.06 15.09
N PRO A 319 8.91 -5.06 15.53
CA PRO A 319 9.68 -5.89 14.62
C PRO A 319 8.87 -6.98 13.88
N ARG A 320 7.66 -7.29 14.34
CA ARG A 320 6.85 -8.40 13.80
C ARG A 320 5.40 -7.99 13.65
N LEU A 321 4.71 -8.57 12.68
CA LEU A 321 3.30 -8.31 12.42
C LEU A 321 2.41 -8.71 13.61
N SER A 322 2.70 -9.83 14.28
CA SER A 322 2.05 -10.22 15.53
C SER A 322 2.16 -9.16 16.63
N GLY A 323 3.29 -8.43 16.70
CA GLY A 323 3.47 -7.30 17.60
C GLY A 323 2.58 -6.10 17.25
N VAL A 324 2.36 -5.86 15.95
CA VAL A 324 1.42 -4.84 15.47
C VAL A 324 -0.01 -5.18 15.89
N LEU A 325 -0.41 -6.43 15.70
CA LEU A 325 -1.75 -6.89 16.10
C LEU A 325 -1.94 -6.83 17.62
N ALA A 326 -0.94 -7.22 18.41
CA ALA A 326 -0.97 -7.07 19.86
C ALA A 326 -1.07 -5.60 20.30
N PHE A 327 -0.35 -4.69 19.62
CA PHE A 327 -0.42 -3.26 19.86
C PHE A 327 -1.84 -2.70 19.62
N TYR A 328 -2.48 -3.07 18.52
CA TYR A 328 -3.87 -2.67 18.26
C TYR A 328 -4.86 -3.34 19.21
N ASN A 329 -4.62 -4.59 19.62
CA ASN A 329 -5.50 -5.31 20.53
C ASN A 329 -5.63 -4.65 21.91
N VAL A 330 -4.57 -3.95 22.36
CA VAL A 330 -4.59 -3.15 23.61
C VAL A 330 -5.04 -1.71 23.40
N GLY A 331 -5.42 -1.31 22.18
CA GLY A 331 -5.91 0.03 21.86
C GLY A 331 -4.83 1.07 21.61
N GLY A 332 -3.66 0.65 21.09
CA GLY A 332 -2.56 1.55 20.76
C GLY A 332 -1.77 2.03 21.98
N ALA A 333 -0.93 3.04 21.78
CA ALA A 333 -0.19 3.65 22.89
C ALA A 333 -0.97 4.84 23.49
N ARG A 334 -0.85 5.01 24.81
CA ARG A 334 -1.48 6.09 25.58
C ARG A 334 -0.41 6.87 26.36
N PRO A 335 0.49 7.60 25.66
CA PRO A 335 1.55 8.34 26.32
C PRO A 335 0.98 9.47 27.17
N ARG A 336 1.67 9.78 28.29
CA ARG A 336 1.37 10.96 29.12
C ARG A 336 2.39 12.05 28.82
N PRO A 337 2.00 13.34 28.90
CA PRO A 337 2.95 14.43 28.75
C PRO A 337 4.08 14.32 29.78
N PRO A 338 5.33 14.60 29.40
CA PRO A 338 6.41 14.78 30.36
C PRO A 338 6.10 15.95 31.33
N ALA A 339 6.57 15.84 32.55
CA ALA A 339 6.35 16.90 33.57
C ALA A 339 7.09 18.21 33.22
N ASP A 340 8.17 18.10 32.45
CA ASP A 340 9.07 19.16 31.99
C ASP A 340 8.81 19.65 30.58
N LEU A 341 7.62 19.36 30.03
CA LEU A 341 7.26 19.80 28.68
C LEU A 341 7.27 21.35 28.65
N PRO A 342 8.03 21.99 27.75
CA PRO A 342 8.09 23.45 27.66
C PRO A 342 6.72 24.09 27.44
N ALA A 343 6.45 25.22 28.07
CA ALA A 343 5.16 25.93 27.94
C ALA A 343 4.85 26.38 26.49
N ASN A 344 5.89 26.59 25.66
CA ASN A 344 5.76 26.93 24.26
C ASN A 344 5.81 25.71 23.31
N ALA A 345 5.83 24.51 23.87
CA ALA A 345 5.74 23.30 23.03
C ALA A 345 4.35 23.21 22.38
N PRO A 346 4.26 22.57 21.20
CA PRO A 346 2.97 22.23 20.62
C PRO A 346 2.10 21.45 21.62
N PRO A 347 0.75 21.58 21.55
CA PRO A 347 -0.14 20.83 22.42
C PRO A 347 0.18 19.33 22.40
N PHE A 348 0.09 18.68 23.57
CA PHE A 348 0.39 17.25 23.67
C PHE A 348 -0.66 16.45 22.91
N PRO A 349 -0.22 15.63 21.91
CA PRO A 349 -1.14 14.97 21.00
C PRO A 349 -1.99 13.92 21.71
N GLN A 350 -3.29 13.88 21.40
CA GLN A 350 -4.17 12.83 21.89
C GLN A 350 -4.24 11.70 20.87
N PRO A 351 -4.20 10.43 21.31
CA PRO A 351 -4.40 9.28 20.42
C PRO A 351 -5.77 9.34 19.74
N ASP A 352 -5.83 8.80 18.52
CA ASP A 352 -7.04 8.73 17.73
C ASP A 352 -8.16 8.01 18.51
N PRO A 353 -9.41 8.55 18.57
CA PRO A 353 -10.53 7.94 19.27
C PRO A 353 -10.96 6.58 18.69
N LEU A 354 -10.62 6.28 17.43
CA LEU A 354 -10.83 4.96 16.82
C LEU A 354 -9.97 3.86 17.47
N LEU A 355 -8.89 4.23 18.17
CA LEU A 355 -8.05 3.28 18.90
C LEU A 355 -8.69 2.94 20.24
N ARG A 356 -9.14 1.70 20.36
CA ARG A 356 -9.68 1.15 21.63
C ARG A 356 -9.26 -0.31 21.77
N PRO A 357 -9.22 -0.87 22.98
CA PRO A 357 -8.97 -2.29 23.18
C PRO A 357 -9.99 -3.14 22.41
N LEU A 358 -9.50 -4.13 21.65
CA LEU A 358 -10.33 -4.94 20.78
C LEU A 358 -10.86 -6.21 21.48
N GLY A 359 -10.16 -6.68 22.52
CA GLY A 359 -10.55 -7.88 23.28
C GLY A 359 -10.44 -9.19 22.48
N LEU A 360 -9.61 -9.20 21.42
CA LEU A 360 -9.43 -10.38 20.58
C LEU A 360 -8.61 -11.44 21.29
N SER A 361 -8.98 -12.70 21.10
CA SER A 361 -8.24 -13.85 21.61
C SER A 361 -6.93 -14.07 20.86
N ARG A 362 -6.06 -14.91 21.39
CA ARG A 362 -4.82 -15.32 20.71
C ARG A 362 -5.10 -15.92 19.33
N GLN A 363 -6.15 -16.74 19.20
CA GLN A 363 -6.51 -17.37 17.93
C GLN A 363 -6.98 -16.30 16.92
N ASP A 364 -7.78 -15.34 17.34
CA ASP A 364 -8.23 -14.25 16.46
C ASP A 364 -7.06 -13.44 15.92
N LEU A 365 -6.04 -13.15 16.74
CA LEU A 365 -4.82 -12.48 16.32
C LEU A 365 -4.02 -13.31 15.31
N GLN A 366 -3.96 -14.63 15.48
CA GLN A 366 -3.30 -15.53 14.53
C GLN A 366 -4.05 -15.61 13.21
N ASP A 367 -5.38 -15.66 13.22
CA ASP A 367 -6.21 -15.67 12.01
C ASP A 367 -6.08 -14.31 11.26
N LEU A 368 -6.04 -13.18 11.98
CA LEU A 368 -5.76 -11.87 11.40
C LEU A 368 -4.37 -11.81 10.76
N GLU A 369 -3.33 -12.31 11.43
CA GLU A 369 -1.98 -12.36 10.88
C GLU A 369 -1.94 -13.21 9.61
N ALA A 370 -2.61 -14.38 9.62
CA ALA A 370 -2.73 -15.26 8.46
C ALA A 370 -3.41 -14.54 7.27
N PHE A 371 -4.45 -13.74 7.52
CA PHE A 371 -5.08 -12.92 6.48
C PHE A 371 -4.12 -11.85 5.95
N LEU A 372 -3.47 -11.07 6.82
CA LEU A 372 -2.54 -10.00 6.41
C LEU A 372 -1.37 -10.54 5.57
N GLN A 373 -0.97 -11.79 5.77
CA GLN A 373 0.04 -12.47 4.95
C GLN A 373 -0.44 -12.78 3.52
N THR A 374 -1.69 -12.56 3.21
CA THR A 374 -2.26 -12.78 1.85
C THR A 374 -2.31 -11.54 0.98
N LEU A 375 -2.01 -10.36 1.55
CA LEU A 375 -2.20 -9.04 0.93
C LEU A 375 -1.14 -8.61 -0.09
#